data_903ae1a2a81a380861a9f1db8a677aa3
#
_entry.id   903ae1a2a81a380861a9f1db8a677aa3
#
_cell.length_a   1.000
_cell.length_b   1.000
_cell.length_c   1.000
_cell.angle_alpha   90.00
_cell.angle_beta   90.00
_cell.angle_gamma   90.00
#
_symmetry.space_group_name_H-M   'P 1'
#
loop_
_entity.id
_entity.type
_entity.pdbx_description
1 polymer ?
#
loop_
_entity_poly.entity_id
_entity_poly.type
_entity_poly.pdbx_seq_one_letter_code
_entity_poly.pdbx_strand_id
1 'polypeptide(L)'
;LKVNLKLEEKMKKVVFITVLSLFLSQGLAFSQKVEQGKVTRIKEWGNIQPRKLIDTPTAGLLPRGSFDFDIKIYPGGGVINTIDIGLMKRFMLGISYGGAKLISQESPVWNPRPEIAAKIRLINESYLLPAFALGYDGQGMGEYDDSLKRYQFKSRGFYGVVSKNYLVYDILMGFHFGANYSLENDDKDKNLNLFMGTDIRFNESIGGILEYDLGTNDDNNSAFGKGRGYLNLGIQWIFSDRLSLELDLRNVLQNTRNVSQIGREFRIIYVEFF
;
A
#
# COMPACT_ATOMS: atom_id res chain seq x y z
N LEU A 1 22.72 25.73 -3.36
CA LEU A 1 22.22 24.32 -3.40
C LEU A 1 21.78 23.83 -2.01
N LYS A 2 22.62 23.96 -0.96
CA LYS A 2 22.29 23.53 0.42
C LYS A 2 21.08 24.25 1.06
N VAL A 3 20.79 25.48 0.67
CA VAL A 3 19.66 26.27 1.19
C VAL A 3 18.34 25.76 0.60
N ASN A 4 18.29 25.39 -0.67
CA ASN A 4 17.09 24.84 -1.32
C ASN A 4 16.73 23.47 -0.75
N LEU A 5 17.70 22.61 -0.48
CA LEU A 5 17.47 21.29 0.16
C LEU A 5 16.86 21.41 1.57
N LYS A 6 17.33 22.35 2.38
CA LYS A 6 16.74 22.61 3.71
C LYS A 6 15.31 23.18 3.61
N LEU A 7 15.02 23.97 2.58
CA LEU A 7 13.69 24.53 2.36
C LEU A 7 12.68 23.45 1.92
N GLU A 8 13.09 22.55 1.03
CA GLU A 8 12.28 21.40 0.60
C GLU A 8 11.99 20.44 1.76
N GLU A 9 12.99 20.14 2.58
CA GLU A 9 12.80 19.28 3.76
C GLU A 9 11.85 19.92 4.78
N LYS A 10 11.95 21.23 4.97
CA LYS A 10 11.07 22.00 5.83
C LYS A 10 9.65 22.07 5.28
N MET A 11 9.49 22.23 3.96
CA MET A 11 8.18 22.18 3.29
C MET A 11 7.54 20.80 3.39
N LYS A 12 8.28 19.72 3.15
CA LYS A 12 7.79 18.34 3.31
C LYS A 12 7.28 18.10 4.75
N LYS A 13 8.02 18.55 5.77
CA LYS A 13 7.60 18.45 7.19
C LYS A 13 6.35 19.28 7.49
N VAL A 14 6.25 20.50 6.94
CA VAL A 14 5.09 21.38 7.14
C VAL A 14 3.84 20.80 6.48
N VAL A 15 3.94 20.37 5.23
CA VAL A 15 2.83 19.71 4.51
C VAL A 15 2.37 18.47 5.27
N PHE A 16 3.30 17.68 5.77
CA PHE A 16 3.03 16.49 6.56
C PHE A 16 2.28 16.79 7.87
N ILE A 17 2.76 17.77 8.64
CA ILE A 17 2.12 18.20 9.90
C ILE A 17 0.74 18.81 9.63
N THR A 18 0.59 19.56 8.54
CA THR A 18 -0.69 20.17 8.17
C THR A 18 -1.72 19.12 7.73
N VAL A 19 -1.31 18.13 6.94
CA VAL A 19 -2.17 17.01 6.57
C VAL A 19 -2.55 16.18 7.79
N LEU A 20 -1.60 15.90 8.69
CA LEU A 20 -1.87 15.17 9.93
C LEU A 20 -2.79 15.94 10.88
N SER A 21 -2.64 17.26 10.99
CA SER A 21 -3.51 18.11 11.81
C SER A 21 -4.92 18.25 11.23
N LEU A 22 -5.06 18.34 9.91
CA LEU A 22 -6.35 18.28 9.20
C LEU A 22 -7.04 16.93 9.42
N PHE A 23 -6.29 15.84 9.39
CA PHE A 23 -6.78 14.49 9.69
C PHE A 23 -7.33 14.38 11.11
N LEU A 24 -6.60 14.89 12.10
CA LEU A 24 -7.00 14.86 13.50
C LEU A 24 -8.17 15.82 13.79
N SER A 25 -8.19 17.01 13.19
CA SER A 25 -9.22 18.01 13.45
C SER A 25 -10.56 17.69 12.76
N GLN A 26 -10.52 17.14 11.55
CA GLN A 26 -11.74 16.74 10.84
C GLN A 26 -12.34 15.43 11.40
N GLY A 27 -11.52 14.53 11.92
CA GLY A 27 -12.00 13.34 12.64
C GLY A 27 -12.87 13.67 13.83
N LEU A 28 -12.61 14.77 14.52
CA LEU A 28 -13.43 15.25 15.65
C LEU A 28 -14.72 15.97 15.22
N ALA A 29 -14.72 16.68 14.10
CA ALA A 29 -15.89 17.44 13.63
C ALA A 29 -16.92 16.56 12.87
N PHE A 30 -16.47 15.56 12.10
CA PHE A 30 -17.35 14.62 11.39
C PHE A 30 -17.93 13.52 12.28
N SER A 31 -17.32 13.28 13.43
CA SER A 31 -17.72 12.27 14.42
C SER A 31 -19.15 12.45 14.96
N GLN A 32 -19.76 13.62 14.85
CA GLN A 32 -21.01 13.94 15.54
C GLN A 32 -22.31 13.56 14.81
N LYS A 33 -22.29 13.00 13.60
CA LYS A 33 -23.50 12.71 12.82
C LYS A 33 -23.54 11.37 12.08
N VAL A 34 -23.09 10.28 12.68
CA VAL A 34 -23.39 8.94 12.12
C VAL A 34 -24.56 8.34 12.90
N GLU A 35 -25.77 8.44 12.38
CA GLU A 35 -26.95 7.73 12.88
C GLU A 35 -26.72 6.22 12.86
N GLN A 36 -27.17 5.51 13.90
CA GLN A 36 -27.01 4.05 14.06
C GLN A 36 -27.46 3.21 12.85
N GLY A 37 -28.35 3.72 12.00
CA GLY A 37 -28.80 3.07 10.76
C GLY A 37 -27.76 3.01 9.64
N LYS A 38 -26.74 3.86 9.64
CA LYS A 38 -25.68 3.88 8.60
C LYS A 38 -24.55 2.89 8.84
N VAL A 39 -24.35 2.46 10.08
CA VAL A 39 -23.36 1.43 10.42
C VAL A 39 -23.73 0.07 9.81
N THR A 40 -25.01 -0.20 9.61
CA THR A 40 -25.50 -1.43 8.97
C THR A 40 -25.11 -1.51 7.50
N ARG A 41 -25.14 -0.39 6.76
CA ARG A 41 -24.76 -0.35 5.35
C ARG A 41 -23.25 -0.58 5.12
N ILE A 42 -22.38 -0.17 6.04
CA ILE A 42 -20.94 -0.46 5.94
C ILE A 42 -20.67 -1.97 5.97
N LYS A 43 -21.52 -2.74 6.66
CA LYS A 43 -21.47 -4.22 6.64
C LYS A 43 -21.92 -4.83 5.31
N GLU A 44 -22.78 -4.14 4.57
CA GLU A 44 -23.32 -4.62 3.29
C GLU A 44 -22.34 -4.39 2.11
N TRP A 45 -21.37 -3.47 2.23
CA TRP A 45 -20.41 -3.14 1.18
C TRP A 45 -19.16 -4.03 1.15
N GLY A 46 -19.28 -5.25 1.66
CA GLY A 46 -18.23 -6.26 1.65
C GLY A 46 -17.44 -6.30 2.97
N ASN A 47 -17.34 -7.49 3.51
CA ASN A 47 -16.70 -7.76 4.81
C ASN A 47 -15.17 -7.67 4.79
N ILE A 48 -14.56 -7.44 3.62
CA ILE A 48 -13.11 -7.52 3.44
C ILE A 48 -12.54 -6.12 3.28
N GLN A 49 -11.85 -5.65 4.30
CA GLN A 49 -11.08 -4.41 4.25
C GLN A 49 -9.87 -4.59 3.31
N PRO A 50 -9.49 -3.56 2.54
CA PRO A 50 -8.26 -3.63 1.77
C PRO A 50 -7.07 -3.90 2.70
N ARG A 51 -6.23 -4.87 2.35
CA ARG A 51 -5.03 -5.24 3.15
C ARG A 51 -3.82 -4.43 2.77
N LYS A 52 -3.77 -4.02 1.53
CA LYS A 52 -2.85 -3.01 0.96
C LYS A 52 -3.66 -2.13 0.00
N LEU A 53 -3.17 -0.96 -0.23
CA LEU A 53 -3.55 -0.14 -1.38
C LEU A 53 -2.87 -0.72 -2.64
N ILE A 54 -2.22 0.08 -3.43
CA ILE A 54 -1.43 -0.44 -4.56
C ILE A 54 -0.20 -1.21 -4.03
N ASP A 55 0.59 -0.56 -3.17
CA ASP A 55 1.79 -1.14 -2.53
C ASP A 55 1.84 -0.92 -1.03
N THR A 56 1.27 0.18 -0.54
CA THR A 56 1.35 0.51 0.88
C THR A 56 0.35 -0.30 1.69
N PRO A 57 0.76 -0.82 2.85
CA PRO A 57 -0.12 -1.59 3.71
C PRO A 57 -1.19 -0.70 4.34
N THR A 58 -2.33 -1.32 4.62
CA THR A 58 -3.38 -0.76 5.48
C THR A 58 -3.45 -1.55 6.79
N ALA A 59 -4.26 -1.10 7.76
CA ALA A 59 -4.55 -1.89 8.95
C ALA A 59 -5.60 -3.00 8.70
N GLY A 60 -6.06 -3.18 7.45
CA GLY A 60 -6.95 -4.25 7.04
C GLY A 60 -6.31 -5.63 7.17
N LEU A 61 -7.12 -6.63 7.54
CA LEU A 61 -6.73 -8.04 7.67
C LEU A 61 -7.72 -8.93 6.93
N LEU A 62 -7.25 -10.11 6.56
CA LEU A 62 -8.13 -11.20 6.16
C LEU A 62 -8.88 -11.73 7.39
N PRO A 63 -10.17 -12.05 7.24
CA PRO A 63 -10.93 -12.77 8.27
C PRO A 63 -10.26 -14.11 8.62
N ARG A 64 -10.43 -14.57 9.85
CA ARG A 64 -9.97 -15.90 10.25
C ARG A 64 -10.65 -16.98 9.40
N GLY A 65 -9.86 -17.93 8.89
CA GLY A 65 -10.38 -19.01 8.05
C GLY A 65 -10.65 -18.54 6.61
N SER A 66 -9.96 -17.54 6.15
CA SER A 66 -9.94 -17.14 4.75
C SER A 66 -8.51 -17.04 4.22
N PHE A 67 -8.37 -17.15 2.93
CA PHE A 67 -7.14 -16.86 2.21
C PHE A 67 -7.46 -15.99 1.01
N ASP A 68 -6.45 -15.27 0.52
CA ASP A 68 -6.52 -14.65 -0.79
C ASP A 68 -5.41 -15.16 -1.70
N PHE A 69 -5.69 -14.99 -2.99
CA PHE A 69 -4.74 -15.19 -4.05
C PHE A 69 -4.68 -13.90 -4.87
N ASP A 70 -3.51 -13.28 -4.88
CA ASP A 70 -3.27 -11.98 -5.48
C ASP A 70 -2.21 -12.12 -6.57
N ILE A 71 -2.59 -11.85 -7.81
CA ILE A 71 -1.69 -11.83 -8.96
C ILE A 71 -1.52 -10.39 -9.40
N LYS A 72 -0.30 -9.90 -9.36
CA LYS A 72 0.06 -8.58 -9.87
C LYS A 72 0.97 -8.70 -11.08
N ILE A 73 0.54 -8.13 -12.21
CA ILE A 73 1.32 -7.98 -13.43
C ILE A 73 1.80 -6.53 -13.49
N TYR A 74 3.11 -6.33 -13.61
CA TYR A 74 3.73 -5.02 -13.55
C TYR A 74 4.60 -4.71 -14.78
N PRO A 75 5.01 -3.46 -15.01
CA PRO A 75 5.78 -3.04 -16.19
C PRO A 75 7.02 -3.89 -16.43
N GLY A 76 7.35 -4.10 -17.71
CA GLY A 76 8.43 -4.99 -18.12
C GLY A 76 8.05 -6.47 -18.14
N GLY A 77 6.75 -6.79 -18.05
CA GLY A 77 6.27 -8.17 -18.07
C GLY A 77 6.58 -8.96 -16.81
N GLY A 78 6.73 -8.27 -15.68
CA GLY A 78 6.92 -8.93 -14.40
C GLY A 78 5.60 -9.40 -13.79
N VAL A 79 5.67 -10.46 -12.99
CA VAL A 79 4.52 -11.04 -12.27
C VAL A 79 4.93 -11.36 -10.84
N ILE A 80 4.08 -10.99 -9.89
CA ILE A 80 4.17 -11.41 -8.49
C ILE A 80 2.86 -12.10 -8.11
N ASN A 81 2.98 -13.29 -7.51
CA ASN A 81 1.88 -14.00 -6.90
C ASN A 81 2.03 -13.92 -5.40
N THR A 82 0.95 -13.61 -4.70
CA THR A 82 0.91 -13.59 -3.23
C THR A 82 -0.24 -14.45 -2.75
N ILE A 83 -0.02 -15.18 -1.68
CA ILE A 83 -1.06 -15.91 -0.95
C ILE A 83 -1.01 -15.41 0.48
N ASP A 84 -2.08 -14.78 0.93
CA ASP A 84 -2.26 -14.37 2.32
C ASP A 84 -3.30 -15.24 3.02
N ILE A 85 -3.11 -15.56 4.29
CA ILE A 85 -4.02 -16.40 5.09
C ILE A 85 -4.36 -15.70 6.40
N GLY A 86 -5.65 -15.56 6.68
CA GLY A 86 -6.21 -15.09 7.95
C GLY A 86 -6.19 -16.20 9.00
N LEU A 87 -5.12 -16.29 9.79
CA LEU A 87 -4.97 -17.33 10.80
C LEU A 87 -5.78 -17.04 12.07
N MET A 88 -5.84 -15.80 12.49
CA MET A 88 -6.57 -15.37 13.68
C MET A 88 -7.34 -14.07 13.39
N LYS A 89 -8.26 -13.69 14.28
CA LYS A 89 -9.04 -12.44 14.13
C LYS A 89 -8.18 -11.17 13.98
N ARG A 90 -6.92 -11.22 14.44
CA ARG A 90 -6.00 -10.08 14.46
C ARG A 90 -4.65 -10.36 13.82
N PHE A 91 -4.48 -11.52 13.20
CA PHE A 91 -3.20 -11.96 12.66
C PHE A 91 -3.36 -12.67 11.32
N MET A 92 -2.55 -12.27 10.35
CA MET A 92 -2.42 -12.91 9.05
C MET A 92 -0.96 -13.14 8.69
N LEU A 93 -0.73 -14.14 7.86
CA LEU A 93 0.56 -14.45 7.23
C LEU A 93 0.38 -14.48 5.72
N GLY A 94 1.46 -14.15 5.02
CA GLY A 94 1.53 -14.21 3.57
C GLY A 94 2.85 -14.77 3.08
N ILE A 95 2.82 -15.28 1.86
CA ILE A 95 3.99 -15.66 1.08
C ILE A 95 3.82 -15.12 -0.33
N SER A 96 4.90 -14.61 -0.90
CA SER A 96 4.91 -14.09 -2.27
C SER A 96 6.11 -14.60 -3.03
N TYR A 97 5.93 -14.79 -4.34
CA TYR A 97 7.00 -15.14 -5.25
C TYR A 97 6.67 -14.68 -6.68
N GLY A 98 7.69 -14.39 -7.44
CA GLY A 98 7.54 -13.96 -8.81
C GLY A 98 8.86 -13.60 -9.46
N GLY A 99 8.82 -12.72 -10.43
CA GLY A 99 10.00 -12.24 -11.14
C GLY A 99 9.68 -11.20 -12.17
N ALA A 100 10.71 -10.59 -12.71
CA ALA A 100 10.63 -9.66 -13.83
C ALA A 100 10.71 -10.42 -15.17
N LYS A 101 10.17 -9.81 -16.23
CA LYS A 101 10.27 -10.32 -17.61
C LYS A 101 9.61 -11.68 -17.86
N LEU A 102 8.70 -12.12 -16.98
CA LEU A 102 8.02 -13.41 -17.11
C LEU A 102 7.04 -13.44 -18.28
N ILE A 103 6.44 -12.29 -18.62
CA ILE A 103 5.54 -12.11 -19.77
C ILE A 103 6.21 -11.13 -20.75
N SER A 104 7.36 -11.51 -21.27
CA SER A 104 8.10 -10.71 -22.27
C SER A 104 8.84 -11.62 -23.23
N GLN A 105 9.52 -11.04 -24.24
CA GLN A 105 10.40 -11.77 -25.15
C GLN A 105 11.83 -11.92 -24.58
N GLU A 106 12.12 -11.30 -23.46
CA GLU A 106 13.41 -11.39 -22.79
C GLU A 106 13.48 -12.62 -21.88
N SER A 107 14.68 -12.99 -21.46
CA SER A 107 14.86 -14.09 -20.50
C SER A 107 14.27 -13.73 -19.13
N PRO A 108 13.45 -14.60 -18.54
CA PRO A 108 12.89 -14.38 -17.21
C PRO A 108 13.96 -14.15 -16.13
N VAL A 109 13.71 -13.18 -15.25
CA VAL A 109 14.54 -12.91 -14.08
C VAL A 109 13.70 -13.17 -12.83
N TRP A 110 13.95 -14.32 -12.20
CA TRP A 110 13.22 -14.73 -11.00
C TRP A 110 13.68 -13.95 -9.77
N ASN A 111 12.77 -13.70 -8.84
CA ASN A 111 13.13 -13.19 -7.53
C ASN A 111 14.11 -14.15 -6.83
N PRO A 112 15.07 -13.65 -6.03
CA PRO A 112 16.10 -14.49 -5.43
C PRO A 112 15.52 -15.55 -4.47
N ARG A 113 14.36 -15.29 -3.88
CA ARG A 113 13.69 -16.18 -2.92
C ARG A 113 12.20 -15.84 -2.82
N PRO A 114 11.37 -16.76 -2.31
CA PRO A 114 10.05 -16.43 -1.81
C PRO A 114 10.17 -15.46 -0.63
N GLU A 115 9.30 -14.44 -0.60
CA GLU A 115 9.25 -13.47 0.48
C GLU A 115 8.05 -13.75 1.39
N ILE A 116 8.18 -13.39 2.65
CA ILE A 116 7.15 -13.58 3.66
C ILE A 116 6.54 -12.23 4.06
N ALA A 117 5.27 -12.27 4.42
CA ALA A 117 4.58 -11.16 5.03
C ALA A 117 3.87 -11.63 6.31
N ALA A 118 3.83 -10.76 7.31
CA ALA A 118 3.08 -10.99 8.55
C ALA A 118 2.48 -9.68 9.01
N LYS A 119 1.22 -9.71 9.48
CA LYS A 119 0.54 -8.52 9.99
C LYS A 119 -0.29 -8.85 11.22
N ILE A 120 -0.16 -8.01 12.24
CA ILE A 120 -0.97 -8.08 13.46
C ILE A 120 -1.68 -6.74 13.68
N ARG A 121 -2.99 -6.76 13.89
CA ARG A 121 -3.77 -5.60 14.27
C ARG A 121 -3.85 -5.51 15.80
N LEU A 122 -3.24 -4.47 16.36
CA LEU A 122 -3.20 -4.23 17.79
C LEU A 122 -4.47 -3.53 18.27
N ILE A 123 -4.96 -2.55 17.51
CA ILE A 123 -6.16 -1.76 17.83
C ILE A 123 -7.16 -1.95 16.69
N ASN A 124 -8.38 -2.37 17.02
CA ASN A 124 -9.48 -2.38 16.06
C ASN A 124 -10.02 -0.96 15.87
N GLU A 125 -10.48 -0.68 14.67
CA GLU A 125 -11.22 0.53 14.41
C GLU A 125 -12.49 0.61 15.27
N SER A 126 -12.73 1.76 15.84
CA SER A 126 -13.95 2.11 16.55
C SER A 126 -14.41 3.49 16.10
N TYR A 127 -15.51 3.98 16.63
CA TYR A 127 -15.99 5.33 16.34
C TYR A 127 -14.93 6.42 16.61
N LEU A 128 -14.21 6.35 17.73
CA LEU A 128 -13.20 7.33 18.13
C LEU A 128 -11.79 6.96 17.66
N LEU A 129 -11.44 5.67 17.71
CA LEU A 129 -10.07 5.24 17.47
C LEU A 129 -9.91 4.66 16.08
N PRO A 130 -8.83 5.02 15.36
CA PRO A 130 -8.45 4.34 14.12
C PRO A 130 -7.96 2.92 14.45
N ALA A 131 -8.01 2.03 13.45
CA ALA A 131 -7.29 0.77 13.52
C ALA A 131 -5.78 1.02 13.51
N PHE A 132 -5.02 0.22 14.26
CA PHE A 132 -3.56 0.24 14.22
C PHE A 132 -3.02 -1.17 14.04
N ALA A 133 -2.13 -1.33 13.05
CA ALA A 133 -1.46 -2.59 12.77
C ALA A 133 0.05 -2.41 12.67
N LEU A 134 0.76 -3.47 13.04
CA LEU A 134 2.17 -3.66 12.78
C LEU A 134 2.36 -4.84 11.84
N GLY A 135 3.40 -4.80 11.03
CA GLY A 135 3.69 -5.91 10.14
C GLY A 135 5.09 -5.90 9.59
N TYR A 136 5.35 -6.93 8.82
CA TYR A 136 6.54 -7.12 8.00
C TYR A 136 6.10 -7.56 6.61
N ASP A 137 6.73 -7.03 5.57
CA ASP A 137 6.56 -7.46 4.19
C ASP A 137 7.92 -7.41 3.48
N GLY A 138 8.44 -8.58 3.12
CA GLY A 138 9.73 -8.73 2.46
C GLY A 138 9.67 -8.54 0.95
N GLN A 139 8.47 -8.51 0.36
CA GLN A 139 8.32 -8.38 -1.10
C GLN A 139 8.49 -6.94 -1.55
N GLY A 140 9.54 -6.71 -2.32
CA GLY A 140 9.68 -5.50 -3.13
C GLY A 140 9.13 -5.70 -4.53
N MET A 141 9.30 -4.74 -5.42
CA MET A 141 8.79 -4.79 -6.77
C MET A 141 9.81 -4.36 -7.82
N GLY A 142 9.64 -4.91 -9.03
CA GLY A 142 10.59 -4.73 -10.13
C GLY A 142 11.69 -5.76 -10.11
N GLU A 143 12.69 -5.57 -10.96
CA GLU A 143 13.85 -6.45 -11.04
C GLU A 143 14.70 -6.33 -9.76
N TYR A 144 15.20 -7.45 -9.26
CA TYR A 144 16.10 -7.48 -8.11
C TYR A 144 17.53 -7.17 -8.55
N ASP A 145 18.16 -6.21 -7.92
CA ASP A 145 19.57 -5.84 -8.15
C ASP A 145 20.47 -6.58 -7.16
N ASP A 146 21.22 -7.54 -7.65
CA ASP A 146 22.14 -8.36 -6.84
C ASP A 146 23.28 -7.55 -6.23
N SER A 147 23.69 -6.45 -6.86
CA SER A 147 24.79 -5.60 -6.38
C SER A 147 24.38 -4.74 -5.19
N LEU A 148 23.14 -4.25 -5.20
CA LEU A 148 22.54 -3.44 -4.14
C LEU A 148 21.68 -4.28 -3.19
N LYS A 149 21.48 -5.57 -3.50
CA LYS A 149 20.64 -6.52 -2.75
C LYS A 149 19.27 -5.97 -2.44
N ARG A 150 18.61 -5.40 -3.45
CA ARG A 150 17.31 -4.78 -3.32
C ARG A 150 16.50 -4.89 -4.60
N TYR A 151 15.18 -4.80 -4.46
CA TYR A 151 14.28 -4.58 -5.57
C TYR A 151 14.36 -3.14 -6.10
N GLN A 152 13.90 -2.93 -7.33
CA GLN A 152 13.79 -1.59 -7.92
C GLN A 152 12.94 -0.66 -7.02
N PHE A 153 11.81 -1.13 -6.50
CA PHE A 153 11.05 -0.52 -5.43
C PHE A 153 11.22 -1.37 -4.18
N LYS A 154 11.83 -0.80 -3.15
CA LYS A 154 12.17 -1.51 -1.91
C LYS A 154 10.96 -2.19 -1.29
N SER A 155 11.19 -3.36 -0.71
CA SER A 155 10.22 -3.97 0.20
C SER A 155 9.92 -3.06 1.40
N ARG A 156 8.74 -3.22 1.97
CA ARG A 156 8.35 -2.41 3.14
C ARG A 156 9.19 -2.74 4.36
N GLY A 157 9.65 -3.99 4.49
CA GLY A 157 10.29 -4.44 5.71
C GLY A 157 9.32 -4.36 6.88
N PHE A 158 9.80 -3.87 8.03
CA PHE A 158 8.92 -3.62 9.18
C PHE A 158 8.11 -2.34 8.97
N TYR A 159 6.82 -2.37 9.30
CA TYR A 159 5.96 -1.21 9.18
C TYR A 159 4.93 -1.10 10.31
N GLY A 160 4.48 0.13 10.53
CA GLY A 160 3.32 0.45 11.34
C GLY A 160 2.34 1.29 10.53
N VAL A 161 1.04 1.00 10.63
CA VAL A 161 0.01 1.69 9.86
C VAL A 161 -1.24 1.95 10.69
N VAL A 162 -1.80 3.13 10.50
CA VAL A 162 -3.08 3.58 11.06
C VAL A 162 -4.08 3.66 9.92
N SER A 163 -5.30 3.18 10.14
CA SER A 163 -6.38 3.21 9.13
C SER A 163 -7.68 3.66 9.77
N LYS A 164 -8.41 4.54 9.08
CA LYS A 164 -9.72 5.04 9.51
C LYS A 164 -10.66 5.16 8.34
N ASN A 165 -11.87 4.60 8.50
CA ASN A 165 -12.91 4.64 7.49
C ASN A 165 -13.99 5.66 7.84
N TYR A 166 -14.48 6.37 6.82
CA TYR A 166 -15.56 7.34 6.92
C TYR A 166 -16.60 7.06 5.84
N LEU A 167 -17.86 7.22 6.21
CA LEU A 167 -18.97 7.21 5.26
C LEU A 167 -19.45 8.66 5.06
N VAL A 168 -19.26 9.19 3.85
CA VAL A 168 -19.60 10.55 3.47
C VAL A 168 -20.55 10.51 2.28
N TYR A 169 -21.80 10.92 2.45
CA TYR A 169 -22.82 10.89 1.38
C TYR A 169 -22.93 9.55 0.66
N ASP A 170 -22.95 8.44 1.43
CA ASP A 170 -22.97 7.06 0.94
C ASP A 170 -21.70 6.61 0.17
N ILE A 171 -20.64 7.41 0.15
CA ILE A 171 -19.32 7.04 -0.35
C ILE A 171 -18.47 6.59 0.85
N LEU A 172 -17.97 5.35 0.80
CA LEU A 172 -17.02 4.84 1.81
C LEU A 172 -15.62 5.27 1.42
N MET A 173 -14.94 5.92 2.35
CA MET A 173 -13.55 6.40 2.18
C MET A 173 -12.69 5.86 3.30
N GLY A 174 -11.65 5.09 2.95
CA GLY A 174 -10.59 4.67 3.86
C GLY A 174 -9.40 5.62 3.76
N PHE A 175 -8.84 5.99 4.91
CA PHE A 175 -7.61 6.78 4.99
C PHE A 175 -6.56 6.00 5.74
N HIS A 176 -5.37 5.96 5.19
CA HIS A 176 -4.26 5.16 5.68
C HIS A 176 -3.01 6.01 5.78
N PHE A 177 -2.30 5.83 6.88
CA PHE A 177 -1.07 6.54 7.15
C PHE A 177 -0.11 5.63 7.90
N GLY A 178 1.14 5.58 7.47
CA GLY A 178 2.11 4.71 8.11
C GLY A 178 3.56 5.09 7.87
N ALA A 179 4.41 4.31 8.51
CA ALA A 179 5.85 4.39 8.37
C ALA A 179 6.42 2.98 8.21
N ASN A 180 7.51 2.87 7.48
CA ASN A 180 8.21 1.60 7.31
C ASN A 180 9.72 1.75 7.32
N TYR A 181 10.39 0.66 7.68
CA TYR A 181 11.82 0.51 7.65
C TYR A 181 12.17 -0.74 6.82
N SER A 182 12.68 -0.51 5.61
CA SER A 182 13.13 -1.58 4.74
C SER A 182 14.45 -2.19 5.25
N LEU A 183 14.60 -3.49 5.07
CA LEU A 183 15.87 -4.19 5.35
C LEU A 183 16.82 -4.17 4.14
N GLU A 184 16.38 -3.67 3.00
CA GLU A 184 17.19 -3.51 1.78
C GLU A 184 18.04 -2.25 1.85
N ASN A 185 19.16 -2.33 2.58
CA ASN A 185 19.96 -1.18 3.02
C ASN A 185 21.38 -1.12 2.43
N ASP A 186 21.73 -2.00 1.49
CA ASP A 186 23.08 -2.06 0.91
C ASP A 186 23.36 -0.84 0.02
N ASP A 187 22.33 -0.14 -0.45
CA ASP A 187 22.40 1.17 -1.11
C ASP A 187 22.72 2.33 -0.15
N LYS A 188 22.94 2.04 1.14
CA LYS A 188 23.27 2.99 2.23
C LYS A 188 22.14 3.99 2.55
N ASP A 189 20.92 3.75 2.08
CA ASP A 189 19.75 4.53 2.43
C ASP A 189 18.91 3.79 3.46
N LYS A 190 19.15 4.11 4.73
CA LYS A 190 18.55 3.47 5.92
C LYS A 190 17.49 4.33 6.58
N ASN A 191 16.95 5.31 5.85
CA ASN A 191 15.99 6.23 6.44
C ASN A 191 14.65 5.54 6.69
N LEU A 192 13.95 6.00 7.73
CA LEU A 192 12.56 5.65 7.93
C LEU A 192 11.74 6.27 6.79
N ASN A 193 10.93 5.46 6.14
CA ASN A 193 10.05 5.94 5.09
C ASN A 193 8.63 6.17 5.63
N LEU A 194 7.93 7.12 5.05
CA LEU A 194 6.56 7.48 5.37
C LEU A 194 5.68 7.30 4.15
N PHE A 195 4.45 6.85 4.36
CA PHE A 195 3.48 6.68 3.30
C PHE A 195 2.07 7.05 3.77
N MET A 196 1.24 7.41 2.82
CA MET A 196 -0.18 7.69 3.03
C MET A 196 -1.00 7.29 1.82
N GLY A 197 -2.28 7.10 2.01
CA GLY A 197 -3.19 6.87 0.90
C GLY A 197 -4.64 6.78 1.33
N THR A 198 -5.48 6.64 0.33
CA THR A 198 -6.93 6.51 0.51
C THR A 198 -7.49 5.53 -0.50
N ASP A 199 -8.45 4.75 -0.06
CA ASP A 199 -9.35 4.00 -0.93
C ASP A 199 -10.75 4.61 -0.84
N ILE A 200 -11.43 4.67 -1.98
CA ILE A 200 -12.75 5.27 -2.11
C ILE A 200 -13.64 4.27 -2.82
N ARG A 201 -14.77 3.91 -2.21
CA ARG A 201 -15.81 3.12 -2.86
C ARG A 201 -16.92 4.03 -3.34
N PHE A 202 -16.99 4.21 -4.66
CA PHE A 202 -18.04 5.03 -5.29
C PHE A 202 -19.39 4.31 -5.30
N ASN A 203 -19.35 2.97 -5.45
CA ASN A 203 -20.51 2.09 -5.39
C ASN A 203 -20.04 0.64 -5.05
N GLU A 204 -20.94 -0.33 -5.12
CA GLU A 204 -20.65 -1.74 -4.82
C GLU A 204 -19.60 -2.36 -5.76
N SER A 205 -19.47 -1.84 -6.99
CA SER A 205 -18.65 -2.43 -8.04
C SER A 205 -17.38 -1.65 -8.36
N ILE A 206 -17.33 -0.34 -8.07
CA ILE A 206 -16.20 0.51 -8.50
C ILE A 206 -15.62 1.24 -7.31
N GLY A 207 -14.31 1.13 -7.17
CA GLY A 207 -13.49 1.88 -6.23
C GLY A 207 -12.34 2.62 -6.91
N GLY A 208 -11.77 3.57 -6.19
CA GLY A 208 -10.56 4.29 -6.57
C GLY A 208 -9.52 4.23 -5.46
N ILE A 209 -8.26 4.26 -5.82
CA ILE A 209 -7.13 4.22 -4.90
C ILE A 209 -6.19 5.36 -5.23
N LEU A 210 -5.76 6.07 -4.19
CA LEU A 210 -4.70 7.06 -4.26
C LEU A 210 -3.66 6.72 -3.20
N GLU A 211 -2.42 6.61 -3.61
CA GLU A 211 -1.31 6.25 -2.73
C GLU A 211 -0.13 7.19 -2.94
N TYR A 212 0.46 7.68 -1.88
CA TYR A 212 1.69 8.45 -1.90
C TYR A 212 2.71 7.90 -0.90
N ASP A 213 3.79 7.40 -1.43
CA ASP A 213 4.97 6.97 -0.70
C ASP A 213 6.03 8.06 -0.80
N LEU A 214 6.49 8.61 0.33
CA LEU A 214 7.44 9.70 0.32
C LEU A 214 8.81 9.29 -0.24
N GLY A 215 9.13 7.98 -0.20
CA GLY A 215 10.38 7.45 -0.74
C GLY A 215 11.63 8.02 -0.06
N THR A 216 11.53 8.35 1.23
CA THR A 216 12.63 8.93 2.02
C THR A 216 13.77 7.96 2.28
N ASN A 217 13.54 6.66 2.05
CA ASN A 217 14.53 5.60 2.08
C ASN A 217 15.04 5.23 0.67
N ASP A 218 14.74 6.04 -0.34
CA ASP A 218 15.10 5.81 -1.73
C ASP A 218 15.41 7.15 -2.46
N ASP A 219 16.11 8.07 -1.79
CA ASP A 219 16.41 9.40 -2.32
C ASP A 219 17.89 9.81 -2.29
N ASN A 220 18.78 8.97 -1.78
CA ASN A 220 20.22 9.22 -1.76
C ASN A 220 20.86 9.07 -3.16
N ASN A 221 22.18 9.31 -3.27
CA ASN A 221 22.90 9.28 -4.54
C ASN A 221 22.97 7.87 -5.19
N SER A 222 22.88 6.81 -4.40
CA SER A 222 22.90 5.41 -4.86
C SER A 222 21.49 4.83 -5.04
N ALA A 223 20.46 5.59 -4.69
CA ALA A 223 19.08 5.17 -4.78
C ALA A 223 18.53 5.26 -6.22
N PHE A 224 17.47 4.53 -6.48
CA PHE A 224 16.76 4.62 -7.76
C PHE A 224 15.82 5.82 -7.83
N GLY A 225 15.41 6.37 -6.71
CA GLY A 225 14.52 7.52 -6.61
C GLY A 225 15.23 8.86 -6.78
N LYS A 226 14.46 9.88 -7.21
CA LYS A 226 14.89 11.29 -7.40
C LYS A 226 14.52 12.19 -6.20
N GLY A 227 13.94 11.62 -5.13
CA GLY A 227 13.49 12.37 -3.96
C GLY A 227 12.14 13.09 -4.12
N ARG A 228 11.33 12.69 -5.12
CA ARG A 228 9.97 13.23 -5.34
C ARG A 228 8.88 12.44 -4.65
N GLY A 229 9.20 11.25 -4.11
CA GLY A 229 8.23 10.26 -3.69
C GLY A 229 7.52 9.57 -4.85
N TYR A 230 6.73 8.56 -4.54
CA TYR A 230 6.00 7.75 -5.50
C TYR A 230 4.50 7.97 -5.34
N LEU A 231 3.89 8.62 -6.34
CA LEU A 231 2.44 8.78 -6.42
C LEU A 231 1.88 7.68 -7.31
N ASN A 232 0.93 6.92 -6.78
CA ASN A 232 0.25 5.85 -7.47
C ASN A 232 -1.26 6.08 -7.45
N LEU A 233 -1.94 5.72 -8.55
CA LEU A 233 -3.38 5.84 -8.73
C LEU A 233 -3.94 4.52 -9.19
N GLY A 234 -5.07 4.09 -8.65
CA GLY A 234 -5.71 2.83 -9.03
C GLY A 234 -7.21 2.97 -9.20
N ILE A 235 -7.76 2.13 -10.07
CA ILE A 235 -9.19 1.89 -10.21
C ILE A 235 -9.44 0.42 -9.94
N GLN A 236 -10.33 0.13 -9.01
CA GLN A 236 -10.71 -1.22 -8.64
C GLN A 236 -12.11 -1.53 -9.15
N TRP A 237 -12.26 -2.65 -9.82
CA TRP A 237 -13.54 -3.23 -10.22
C TRP A 237 -13.83 -4.48 -9.37
N ILE A 238 -14.88 -4.41 -8.56
CA ILE A 238 -15.31 -5.45 -7.64
C ILE A 238 -16.44 -6.23 -8.32
N PHE A 239 -16.15 -7.43 -8.79
CA PHE A 239 -17.12 -8.31 -9.44
C PHE A 239 -18.05 -8.98 -8.44
N SER A 240 -17.52 -9.34 -7.28
CA SER A 240 -18.23 -10.00 -6.20
C SER A 240 -17.46 -9.80 -4.89
N ASP A 241 -18.01 -10.28 -3.79
CA ASP A 241 -17.32 -10.30 -2.49
C ASP A 241 -15.99 -11.07 -2.51
N ARG A 242 -15.72 -11.84 -3.57
CA ARG A 242 -14.56 -12.72 -3.69
C ARG A 242 -13.56 -12.31 -4.76
N LEU A 243 -14.00 -11.62 -5.81
CA LEU A 243 -13.17 -11.31 -6.97
C LEU A 243 -13.16 -9.81 -7.26
N SER A 244 -11.97 -9.24 -7.29
CA SER A 244 -11.75 -7.87 -7.77
C SER A 244 -10.57 -7.80 -8.73
N LEU A 245 -10.68 -6.88 -9.68
CA LEU A 245 -9.64 -6.50 -10.62
C LEU A 245 -9.20 -5.07 -10.32
N GLU A 246 -7.93 -4.78 -10.53
CA GLU A 246 -7.37 -3.46 -10.28
C GLU A 246 -6.46 -3.06 -11.45
N LEU A 247 -6.58 -1.82 -11.87
CA LEU A 247 -5.74 -1.19 -12.89
C LEU A 247 -5.04 0.00 -12.25
N ASP A 248 -3.71 -0.02 -12.24
CA ASP A 248 -2.93 0.99 -11.56
C ASP A 248 -2.00 1.76 -12.49
N LEU A 249 -1.83 3.03 -12.18
CA LEU A 249 -0.79 3.90 -12.69
C LEU A 249 0.23 4.11 -11.58
N ARG A 250 1.40 3.53 -11.75
CA ARG A 250 2.50 3.60 -10.79
C ARG A 250 3.47 4.72 -11.14
N ASN A 251 4.03 5.33 -10.11
CA ASN A 251 5.11 6.32 -10.23
C ASN A 251 4.75 7.49 -11.15
N VAL A 252 3.55 8.05 -10.97
CA VAL A 252 3.01 9.15 -11.78
C VAL A 252 3.94 10.38 -11.75
N LEU A 253 4.65 10.61 -10.64
CA LEU A 253 5.64 11.69 -10.50
C LEU A 253 6.99 11.36 -11.17
N GLN A 254 7.13 10.18 -11.77
CA GLN A 254 8.35 9.73 -12.45
C GLN A 254 9.61 9.89 -11.58
N ASN A 255 9.49 9.40 -10.35
CA ASN A 255 10.55 9.53 -9.35
C ASN A 255 11.79 8.67 -9.65
N THR A 256 11.68 7.64 -10.49
CA THR A 256 12.78 6.71 -10.80
C THR A 256 13.78 7.35 -11.75
N ARG A 257 15.10 7.23 -11.47
CA ARG A 257 16.18 7.84 -12.26
C ARG A 257 16.34 7.19 -13.63
N ASN A 258 16.22 5.88 -13.71
CA ASN A 258 16.53 5.10 -14.90
C ASN A 258 15.32 4.88 -15.82
N VAL A 259 14.11 5.10 -15.34
CA VAL A 259 12.86 4.87 -16.09
C VAL A 259 11.97 6.10 -15.94
N SER A 260 11.82 6.85 -17.01
CA SER A 260 11.00 8.08 -17.05
C SER A 260 9.58 7.79 -17.56
N GLN A 261 9.00 6.65 -17.21
CA GLN A 261 7.67 6.25 -17.66
C GLN A 261 6.76 5.96 -16.47
N ILE A 262 5.47 6.28 -16.66
CA ILE A 262 4.41 5.87 -15.75
C ILE A 262 4.17 4.38 -15.97
N GLY A 263 4.34 3.59 -14.91
CA GLY A 263 4.04 2.16 -14.91
C GLY A 263 2.55 1.91 -14.99
N ARG A 264 2.16 0.87 -15.71
CA ARG A 264 0.78 0.36 -15.76
C ARG A 264 0.80 -1.03 -15.17
N GLU A 265 -0.07 -1.26 -14.20
CA GLU A 265 -0.17 -2.54 -13.51
C GLU A 265 -1.59 -3.07 -13.62
N PHE A 266 -1.70 -4.38 -13.61
CA PHE A 266 -2.96 -5.08 -13.53
C PHE A 266 -2.89 -6.07 -12.39
N ARG A 267 -3.93 -6.11 -11.57
CA ARG A 267 -3.99 -6.97 -10.40
C ARG A 267 -5.30 -7.71 -10.34
N ILE A 268 -5.24 -8.98 -9.99
CA ILE A 268 -6.39 -9.86 -9.75
C ILE A 268 -6.33 -10.30 -8.30
N ILE A 269 -7.38 -10.07 -7.54
CA ILE A 269 -7.48 -10.46 -6.14
C ILE A 269 -8.69 -11.38 -6.00
N TYR A 270 -8.44 -12.62 -5.57
CA TYR A 270 -9.47 -13.60 -5.26
C TYR A 270 -9.39 -13.99 -3.79
N VAL A 271 -10.51 -13.91 -3.09
CA VAL A 271 -10.62 -14.23 -1.66
C VAL A 271 -11.56 -15.42 -1.49
N GLU A 272 -11.16 -16.40 -0.68
CA GLU A 272 -11.99 -17.57 -0.37
C GLU A 272 -12.01 -17.84 1.14
N PHE A 273 -13.10 -18.45 1.60
CA PHE A 273 -13.32 -18.86 2.98
C PHE A 273 -13.37 -20.37 3.06
N PHE A 274 -12.75 -20.96 4.10
CA PHE A 274 -12.74 -22.40 4.39
C PHE A 274 -13.20 -22.73 5.80
#